data_269a329a4b7472b2921179760b2438cf
#
_entry.id   269a329a4b7472b2921179760b2438cf
#
_cell.length_a   1.000
_cell.length_b   1.000
_cell.length_c   1.000
_cell.angle_alpha   90.00
_cell.angle_beta   90.00
_cell.angle_gamma   90.00
#
_symmetry.space_group_name_H-M   'P 1'
#
loop_
_entity.id
_entity.type
_entity.pdbx_description
1 polymer ?
#
loop_
_entity_poly.entity_id
_entity_poly.type
_entity_poly.pdbx_seq_one_letter_code
_entity_poly.pdbx_strand_id
1 'polypeptide(L)'
;MTNLLLYQRIAQQLAEDIRRGVYQPGERVPSVRKMSAQLNVSHATVLQAYANLEDQGLIRARPQSGYYVHQTPALTAPTPDIARVERPGLVTRASIIQQVLTEARRDGVFAFGAAVPHVDYLPVRALHQQLAKVTRFHSPRAFSYMFSPGFEPLRRQIAIRMRDAGVLVNPQEVIVTHGCVDALQMSLRVLTKPGDLIAAESPTYYGLLQLADLLGLKVIEIPSDPSTGISLEALQLAANQWSIKALVLTARLSNPLGGTIPEERQKQLLRLASDYDIQIVEDDIYGELMFEQGKTKALKAFDRLDRVIYCSSFSKTLSPGVRVGWMIAGRYQDEIQRLQTFTTHSACSVTQMAVAAYLENGGYDRHLRFIRQEYRKNLSAYQLAVQQHFPEGTQMTRPTGGFILWVSLPGRVNTQELHVRALEQGISIAPGLIFSNTEQFNHCIRLNCGIPWNKEAERAVITLGLLAQQLCREPAIPLL
;
A
#
# COMPACT_ATOMS: atom_id res chain seq x y z
N MET A 1 20.00 21.46 16.96
CA MET A 1 18.71 22.16 17.05
C MET A 1 18.38 22.67 15.66
N THR A 2 17.47 22.03 14.95
CA THR A 2 17.09 22.39 13.59
C THR A 2 16.39 23.76 13.59
N ASN A 3 16.91 24.69 12.84
CA ASN A 3 16.42 26.06 12.72
C ASN A 3 15.12 26.04 11.92
N LEU A 4 13.99 25.71 12.55
CA LEU A 4 12.66 25.72 11.92
C LEU A 4 12.26 27.14 11.55
N LEU A 5 11.73 27.33 10.34
CA LEU A 5 11.16 28.60 9.93
C LEU A 5 9.94 28.96 10.79
N LEU A 6 9.68 30.25 10.97
CA LEU A 6 8.66 30.75 11.89
C LEU A 6 7.26 30.13 11.66
N TYR A 7 6.83 30.00 10.40
CA TYR A 7 5.56 29.37 10.07
C TYR A 7 5.53 27.86 10.41
N GLN A 8 6.67 27.16 10.33
CA GLN A 8 6.76 25.75 10.70
C GLN A 8 6.60 25.56 12.22
N ARG A 9 7.18 26.47 13.00
CA ARG A 9 7.02 26.47 14.47
C ARG A 9 5.57 26.69 14.88
N ILE A 10 4.87 27.63 14.22
CA ILE A 10 3.45 27.90 14.48
C ILE A 10 2.60 26.67 14.10
N ALA A 11 2.86 26.06 12.94
CA ALA A 11 2.17 24.86 12.51
C ALA A 11 2.40 23.70 13.49
N GLN A 12 3.64 23.49 13.93
CA GLN A 12 3.97 22.42 14.89
C GLN A 12 3.27 22.61 16.22
N GLN A 13 3.28 23.83 16.77
CA GLN A 13 2.61 24.13 18.04
C GLN A 13 1.11 23.89 17.97
N LEU A 14 0.44 24.38 16.91
CA LEU A 14 -1.00 24.17 16.74
C LEU A 14 -1.33 22.68 16.48
N ALA A 15 -0.46 21.95 15.77
CA ALA A 15 -0.58 20.50 15.61
C ALA A 15 -0.50 19.74 16.94
N GLU A 16 0.39 20.17 17.84
CA GLU A 16 0.50 19.60 19.20
C GLU A 16 -0.75 19.91 20.03
N ASP A 17 -1.26 21.13 19.96
CA ASP A 17 -2.47 21.54 20.67
C ASP A 17 -3.70 20.71 20.21
N ILE A 18 -3.82 20.47 18.90
CA ILE A 18 -4.85 19.60 18.35
C ILE A 18 -4.67 18.15 18.84
N ARG A 19 -3.46 17.60 18.81
CA ARG A 19 -3.18 16.23 19.29
C ARG A 19 -3.43 16.05 20.79
N ARG A 20 -3.21 17.11 21.59
CA ARG A 20 -3.48 17.13 23.04
C ARG A 20 -4.95 17.38 23.37
N GLY A 21 -5.80 17.63 22.35
CA GLY A 21 -7.23 17.87 22.55
C GLY A 21 -7.57 19.29 23.03
N VAL A 22 -6.65 20.24 22.92
CA VAL A 22 -6.95 21.67 23.20
C VAL A 22 -8.00 22.20 22.22
N TYR A 23 -7.95 21.71 20.98
CA TYR A 23 -9.01 21.92 19.99
C TYR A 23 -9.62 20.57 19.63
N GLN A 24 -10.93 20.45 19.80
CA GLN A 24 -11.66 19.22 19.51
C GLN A 24 -11.91 19.03 18.01
N PRO A 25 -12.06 17.80 17.50
CA PRO A 25 -12.45 17.54 16.13
C PRO A 25 -13.72 18.32 15.74
N GLY A 26 -13.66 19.06 14.64
CA GLY A 26 -14.75 19.93 14.18
C GLY A 26 -14.78 21.31 14.82
N GLU A 27 -13.95 21.59 15.81
CA GLU A 27 -13.85 22.90 16.47
C GLU A 27 -13.08 23.91 15.58
N ARG A 28 -13.43 25.17 15.71
CA ARG A 28 -12.81 26.26 14.96
C ARG A 28 -11.47 26.66 15.60
N VAL A 29 -10.38 26.59 14.83
CA VAL A 29 -9.10 27.16 15.27
C VAL A 29 -9.12 28.69 15.19
N PRO A 30 -8.24 29.42 15.89
CA PRO A 30 -8.19 30.87 15.84
C PRO A 30 -8.16 31.40 14.40
N SER A 31 -8.84 32.51 14.14
CA SER A 31 -8.76 33.13 12.82
C SER A 31 -7.33 33.60 12.52
N VAL A 32 -6.95 33.70 11.24
CA VAL A 32 -5.64 34.19 10.81
C VAL A 32 -5.31 35.53 11.47
N ARG A 33 -6.29 36.42 11.55
CA ARG A 33 -6.14 37.73 12.21
C ARG A 33 -5.88 37.61 13.71
N LYS A 34 -6.62 36.73 14.38
CA LYS A 34 -6.45 36.48 15.82
C LYS A 34 -5.11 35.86 16.13
N MET A 35 -4.71 34.84 15.41
CA MET A 35 -3.42 34.15 15.56
C MET A 35 -2.24 35.10 15.28
N SER A 36 -2.33 35.90 14.21
CA SER A 36 -1.34 36.92 13.86
C SER A 36 -1.15 37.92 15.01
N ALA A 37 -2.24 38.41 15.58
CA ALA A 37 -2.17 39.34 16.73
C ALA A 37 -1.61 38.68 18.01
N GLN A 38 -2.00 37.43 18.29
CA GLN A 38 -1.52 36.69 19.49
C GLN A 38 -0.03 36.37 19.41
N LEU A 39 0.50 36.04 18.26
CA LEU A 39 1.89 35.64 18.07
C LEU A 39 2.79 36.77 17.57
N ASN A 40 2.23 37.95 17.34
CA ASN A 40 2.90 39.15 16.81
C ASN A 40 3.69 38.81 15.51
N VAL A 41 3.01 38.14 14.56
CA VAL A 41 3.56 37.72 13.27
C VAL A 41 2.69 38.22 12.11
N SER A 42 3.21 38.20 10.88
CA SER A 42 2.43 38.62 9.72
C SER A 42 1.28 37.67 9.40
N HIS A 43 0.19 38.17 8.81
CA HIS A 43 -0.91 37.35 8.30
C HIS A 43 -0.42 36.29 7.30
N ALA A 44 0.57 36.61 6.44
CA ALA A 44 1.15 35.70 5.47
C ALA A 44 1.83 34.49 6.16
N THR A 45 2.54 34.74 7.27
CA THR A 45 3.19 33.68 8.06
C THR A 45 2.16 32.72 8.67
N VAL A 46 1.03 33.24 9.16
CA VAL A 46 -0.05 32.41 9.72
C VAL A 46 -0.77 31.64 8.60
N LEU A 47 -1.04 32.28 7.47
CA LEU A 47 -1.63 31.60 6.32
C LEU A 47 -0.75 30.45 5.82
N GLN A 48 0.55 30.64 5.79
CA GLN A 48 1.49 29.58 5.40
C GLN A 48 1.54 28.45 6.43
N ALA A 49 1.44 28.77 7.73
CA ALA A 49 1.31 27.77 8.78
C ALA A 49 -0.01 26.98 8.65
N TYR A 50 -1.11 27.64 8.36
CA TYR A 50 -2.42 27.01 8.18
C TYR A 50 -2.48 26.17 6.91
N ALA A 51 -1.90 26.63 5.79
CA ALA A 51 -1.74 25.81 4.60
C ALA A 51 -0.94 24.53 4.88
N ASN A 52 0.14 24.64 5.66
CA ASN A 52 0.92 23.48 6.09
C ASN A 52 0.12 22.50 6.95
N LEU A 53 -0.73 23.01 7.86
CA LEU A 53 -1.63 22.18 8.68
C LEU A 53 -2.78 21.57 7.87
N GLU A 54 -3.27 22.27 6.86
CA GLU A 54 -4.27 21.76 5.91
C GLU A 54 -3.68 20.68 5.01
N ASP A 55 -2.45 20.86 4.53
CA ASP A 55 -1.68 19.85 3.81
C ASP A 55 -1.40 18.60 4.66
N GLN A 56 -1.22 18.78 5.98
CA GLN A 56 -1.12 17.67 6.94
C GLN A 56 -2.48 17.03 7.27
N GLY A 57 -3.60 17.59 6.78
CA GLY A 57 -4.95 17.11 7.07
C GLY A 57 -5.39 17.32 8.53
N LEU A 58 -4.74 18.22 9.28
CA LEU A 58 -5.10 18.51 10.68
C LEU A 58 -6.20 19.56 10.80
N ILE A 59 -6.27 20.47 9.84
CA ILE A 59 -7.34 21.47 9.77
C ILE A 59 -7.90 21.53 8.35
N ARG A 60 -9.08 22.13 8.19
CA ARG A 60 -9.74 22.35 6.89
C ARG A 60 -10.34 23.73 6.83
N ALA A 61 -10.10 24.45 5.70
CA ALA A 61 -10.77 25.70 5.41
C ALA A 61 -12.25 25.47 5.10
N ARG A 62 -13.15 26.30 5.71
CA ARG A 62 -14.54 26.42 5.29
C ARG A 62 -14.73 27.82 4.67
N PRO A 63 -15.16 27.92 3.41
CA PRO A 63 -15.35 29.20 2.76
C PRO A 63 -16.16 30.18 3.64
N GLN A 64 -15.70 31.41 3.77
CA GLN A 64 -16.29 32.51 4.59
C GLN A 64 -16.40 32.21 6.09
N SER A 65 -16.00 31.05 6.60
CA SER A 65 -16.17 30.65 8.01
C SER A 65 -14.85 30.47 8.76
N GLY A 66 -13.72 30.22 8.08
CA GLY A 66 -12.40 30.06 8.68
C GLY A 66 -11.89 28.62 8.66
N TYR A 67 -10.96 28.29 9.57
CA TYR A 67 -10.32 26.98 9.64
C TYR A 67 -10.85 26.19 10.83
N TYR A 68 -11.06 24.88 10.61
CA TYR A 68 -11.63 23.95 11.59
C TYR A 68 -10.73 22.72 11.72
N VAL A 69 -10.63 22.18 12.93
CA VAL A 69 -9.94 20.90 13.16
C VAL A 69 -10.62 19.82 12.36
N HIS A 70 -9.81 19.06 11.60
CA HIS A 70 -10.35 17.97 10.82
C HIS A 70 -10.88 16.88 11.73
N GLN A 71 -12.09 16.37 11.43
CA GLN A 71 -12.66 15.25 12.17
C GLN A 71 -11.88 13.98 11.83
N THR A 72 -11.03 13.53 12.76
CA THR A 72 -10.39 12.23 12.63
C THR A 72 -11.38 11.17 13.10
N PRO A 73 -11.65 10.12 12.31
CA PRO A 73 -12.55 9.05 12.73
C PRO A 73 -12.12 8.46 14.07
N ALA A 74 -13.07 8.32 15.00
CA ALA A 74 -12.82 7.77 16.34
C ALA A 74 -12.72 6.23 16.38
N LEU A 75 -12.96 5.56 15.24
CA LEU A 75 -12.94 4.10 15.15
C LEU A 75 -11.54 3.54 15.39
N THR A 76 -11.44 2.57 16.29
CA THR A 76 -10.20 1.86 16.61
C THR A 76 -9.78 0.95 15.45
N ALA A 77 -8.49 0.74 15.27
CA ALA A 77 -7.98 -0.28 14.37
C ALA A 77 -8.37 -1.69 14.88
N PRO A 78 -8.67 -2.66 14.00
CA PRO A 78 -8.89 -4.03 14.41
C PRO A 78 -7.64 -4.58 15.11
N THR A 79 -7.84 -5.20 16.28
CA THR A 79 -6.76 -5.84 17.02
C THR A 79 -6.66 -7.29 16.52
N PRO A 80 -5.51 -7.75 16.01
CA PRO A 80 -5.36 -9.14 15.59
C PRO A 80 -5.41 -10.09 16.81
N ASP A 81 -6.06 -11.23 16.64
CA ASP A 81 -5.97 -12.32 17.62
C ASP A 81 -4.60 -12.98 17.49
N ILE A 82 -3.68 -12.58 18.36
CA ILE A 82 -2.27 -13.02 18.34
C ILE A 82 -2.14 -14.51 18.80
N ALA A 83 -3.21 -15.11 19.30
CA ALA A 83 -3.14 -16.38 20.04
C ALA A 83 -3.08 -17.63 19.15
N ARG A 84 -3.22 -17.53 17.81
CA ARG A 84 -3.27 -18.72 16.96
C ARG A 84 -2.35 -18.62 15.75
N VAL A 85 -1.22 -19.31 15.81
CA VAL A 85 -0.48 -19.74 14.62
C VAL A 85 -1.15 -21.01 14.12
N GLU A 86 -1.84 -20.95 12.99
CA GLU A 86 -2.49 -22.11 12.39
C GLU A 86 -1.46 -23.01 11.68
N ARG A 87 -1.83 -24.27 11.43
CA ARG A 87 -0.95 -25.21 10.73
C ARG A 87 -0.76 -24.78 9.26
N PRO A 88 0.43 -25.03 8.68
CA PRO A 88 0.65 -24.75 7.25
C PRO A 88 -0.41 -25.43 6.37
N GLY A 89 -1.01 -24.68 5.42
CA GLY A 89 -2.08 -25.17 4.57
C GLY A 89 -1.86 -24.85 3.08
N LEU A 90 -2.62 -25.51 2.19
CA LEU A 90 -2.71 -25.19 0.78
C LEU A 90 -3.74 -24.08 0.55
N VAL A 91 -3.56 -23.30 -0.50
CA VAL A 91 -4.44 -22.16 -0.88
C VAL A 91 -5.61 -22.65 -1.74
N THR A 92 -6.85 -22.24 -1.44
CA THR A 92 -8.06 -22.78 -2.12
C THR A 92 -9.05 -21.72 -2.67
N ARG A 93 -8.69 -20.41 -2.70
CA ARG A 93 -9.66 -19.32 -2.95
C ARG A 93 -9.56 -18.61 -4.31
N ALA A 94 -8.95 -19.27 -5.31
CA ALA A 94 -8.69 -18.68 -6.64
C ALA A 94 -9.94 -18.16 -7.36
N SER A 95 -11.08 -18.86 -7.26
CA SER A 95 -12.31 -18.49 -7.97
C SER A 95 -12.90 -17.17 -7.52
N ILE A 96 -12.94 -16.91 -6.21
CA ILE A 96 -13.47 -15.65 -5.64
C ILE A 96 -12.56 -14.48 -6.00
N ILE A 97 -11.25 -14.68 -5.94
CA ILE A 97 -10.26 -13.65 -6.33
C ILE A 97 -10.44 -13.29 -7.80
N GLN A 98 -10.55 -14.29 -8.67
CA GLN A 98 -10.76 -14.07 -10.11
C GLN A 98 -12.08 -13.33 -10.38
N GLN A 99 -13.15 -13.68 -9.64
CA GLN A 99 -14.43 -12.99 -9.72
C GLN A 99 -14.27 -11.50 -9.36
N VAL A 100 -13.70 -11.16 -8.20
CA VAL A 100 -13.46 -9.77 -7.76
C VAL A 100 -12.65 -8.97 -8.79
N LEU A 101 -11.62 -9.59 -9.39
CA LEU A 101 -10.81 -8.94 -10.41
C LEU A 101 -11.53 -8.72 -11.74
N THR A 102 -12.43 -9.64 -12.11
CA THR A 102 -13.24 -9.55 -13.32
C THR A 102 -14.32 -8.48 -13.18
N GLU A 103 -15.00 -8.45 -12.04
CA GLU A 103 -16.03 -7.47 -11.71
C GLU A 103 -15.49 -6.04 -11.66
N ALA A 104 -14.28 -5.87 -11.15
CA ALA A 104 -13.60 -4.56 -11.10
C ALA A 104 -13.34 -3.94 -12.49
N ARG A 105 -13.50 -4.71 -13.57
CA ARG A 105 -13.34 -4.25 -14.97
C ARG A 105 -14.69 -4.07 -15.68
N ARG A 106 -15.79 -4.41 -15.02
CA ARG A 106 -17.11 -4.36 -15.63
C ARG A 106 -17.63 -2.92 -15.67
N ASP A 107 -18.08 -2.49 -16.84
CA ASP A 107 -18.70 -1.17 -16.99
C ASP A 107 -19.92 -1.02 -16.08
N GLY A 108 -20.06 0.14 -15.46
CA GLY A 108 -21.15 0.45 -14.52
C GLY A 108 -20.97 -0.12 -13.12
N VAL A 109 -19.82 -0.76 -12.81
CA VAL A 109 -19.51 -1.23 -11.46
C VAL A 109 -18.55 -0.27 -10.76
N PHE A 110 -18.91 0.20 -9.58
CA PHE A 110 -18.03 0.98 -8.72
C PHE A 110 -17.02 0.06 -8.02
N ALA A 111 -15.75 0.12 -8.42
CA ALA A 111 -14.77 -0.93 -8.15
C ALA A 111 -13.95 -0.69 -6.87
N PHE A 112 -14.52 -0.91 -5.67
CA PHE A 112 -13.73 -0.95 -4.44
C PHE A 112 -12.88 -2.22 -4.31
N GLY A 113 -13.22 -3.30 -5.03
CA GLY A 113 -12.61 -4.62 -4.87
C GLY A 113 -11.16 -4.72 -5.33
N ALA A 114 -10.74 -3.95 -6.33
CA ALA A 114 -9.38 -3.99 -6.86
C ALA A 114 -8.56 -2.78 -6.38
N ALA A 115 -7.36 -3.01 -5.81
CA ALA A 115 -6.44 -1.94 -5.41
C ALA A 115 -5.71 -1.38 -6.64
N VAL A 116 -6.44 -0.68 -7.51
CA VAL A 116 -5.92 -0.07 -8.74
C VAL A 116 -6.13 1.45 -8.66
N PRO A 117 -5.11 2.26 -8.98
CA PRO A 117 -5.26 3.71 -9.09
C PRO A 117 -6.31 4.08 -10.14
N HIS A 118 -7.17 5.06 -9.85
CA HIS A 118 -8.11 5.57 -10.83
C HIS A 118 -7.40 6.29 -11.98
N VAL A 119 -7.96 6.20 -13.19
CA VAL A 119 -7.34 6.74 -14.41
C VAL A 119 -7.08 8.25 -14.31
N ASP A 120 -7.92 9.01 -13.63
CA ASP A 120 -7.77 10.45 -13.41
C ASP A 120 -6.51 10.83 -12.62
N TYR A 121 -5.98 9.88 -11.85
CA TYR A 121 -4.74 10.05 -11.10
C TYR A 121 -3.50 9.58 -11.86
N LEU A 122 -3.66 9.02 -13.06
CA LEU A 122 -2.52 8.58 -13.86
C LEU A 122 -2.02 9.73 -14.75
N PRO A 123 -0.71 9.91 -14.95
CA PRO A 123 -0.16 10.96 -15.81
C PRO A 123 -0.21 10.53 -17.29
N VAL A 124 -1.40 10.13 -17.78
CA VAL A 124 -1.61 9.52 -19.11
C VAL A 124 -1.02 10.37 -20.22
N ARG A 125 -1.29 11.70 -20.20
CA ARG A 125 -0.78 12.62 -21.25
C ARG A 125 0.75 12.67 -21.28
N ALA A 126 1.38 12.72 -20.11
CA ALA A 126 2.83 12.77 -20.01
C ALA A 126 3.47 11.44 -20.45
N LEU A 127 2.89 10.31 -20.06
CA LEU A 127 3.34 8.99 -20.51
C LEU A 127 3.18 8.82 -22.03
N HIS A 128 2.06 9.23 -22.60
CA HIS A 128 1.84 9.22 -24.04
C HIS A 128 2.93 10.03 -24.79
N GLN A 129 3.25 11.23 -24.29
CA GLN A 129 4.31 12.07 -24.88
C GLN A 129 5.69 11.36 -24.85
N GLN A 130 6.05 10.69 -23.74
CA GLN A 130 7.31 9.96 -23.65
C GLN A 130 7.32 8.72 -24.56
N LEU A 131 6.24 7.96 -24.61
CA LEU A 131 6.10 6.83 -25.52
C LEU A 131 6.24 7.25 -26.99
N ALA A 132 5.53 8.30 -27.41
CA ALA A 132 5.62 8.83 -28.75
C ALA A 132 7.05 9.32 -29.09
N LYS A 133 7.72 9.99 -28.14
CA LYS A 133 9.11 10.44 -28.32
C LYS A 133 10.07 9.26 -28.50
N VAL A 134 9.95 8.24 -27.65
CA VAL A 134 10.79 7.05 -27.68
C VAL A 134 10.62 6.30 -29.01
N THR A 135 9.40 6.04 -29.43
CA THR A 135 9.12 5.31 -30.66
C THR A 135 9.53 6.09 -31.91
N ARG A 136 9.46 7.43 -31.89
CA ARG A 136 9.85 8.29 -33.01
C ARG A 136 11.37 8.43 -33.13
N PHE A 137 12.08 8.68 -32.05
CA PHE A 137 13.49 9.09 -32.09
C PHE A 137 14.48 7.99 -31.71
N HIS A 138 14.02 6.90 -31.08
CA HIS A 138 14.85 5.80 -30.61
C HIS A 138 14.34 4.43 -31.11
N SER A 139 13.66 4.44 -32.25
CA SER A 139 12.97 3.28 -32.81
C SER A 139 13.80 2.00 -32.84
N PRO A 140 15.03 1.95 -33.38
CA PRO A 140 15.78 0.70 -33.44
C PRO A 140 16.00 0.06 -32.06
N ARG A 141 16.35 0.89 -31.05
CA ARG A 141 16.60 0.43 -29.68
C ARG A 141 15.31 0.09 -28.95
N ALA A 142 14.24 0.85 -29.17
CA ALA A 142 12.95 0.65 -28.55
C ALA A 142 12.29 -0.68 -28.95
N PHE A 143 12.55 -1.16 -30.17
CA PHE A 143 12.01 -2.41 -30.72
C PHE A 143 12.99 -3.59 -30.66
N SER A 144 14.15 -3.41 -30.01
CA SER A 144 15.11 -4.48 -29.76
C SER A 144 14.98 -5.02 -28.33
N TYR A 145 15.46 -6.23 -28.10
CA TYR A 145 15.54 -6.79 -26.75
C TYR A 145 16.46 -5.95 -25.86
N MET A 146 16.00 -5.67 -24.64
CA MET A 146 16.79 -5.14 -23.54
C MET A 146 16.95 -6.23 -22.49
N PHE A 147 17.85 -7.17 -22.77
CA PHE A 147 18.11 -8.29 -21.85
C PHE A 147 18.38 -7.85 -20.41
N SER A 148 18.25 -8.81 -19.50
CA SER A 148 18.57 -8.62 -18.08
C SER A 148 19.98 -7.99 -17.93
N PRO A 149 20.15 -7.04 -17.02
CA PRO A 149 19.20 -6.54 -16.02
C PRO A 149 18.28 -5.41 -16.50
N GLY A 150 18.24 -5.07 -17.80
CA GLY A 150 17.35 -4.06 -18.37
C GLY A 150 18.02 -2.72 -18.67
N PHE A 151 17.23 -1.71 -19.06
CA PHE A 151 17.66 -0.42 -19.57
C PHE A 151 18.47 0.38 -18.53
N GLU A 152 19.75 0.62 -18.81
CA GLU A 152 20.68 1.25 -17.85
C GLU A 152 20.19 2.63 -17.36
N PRO A 153 19.69 3.58 -18.19
CA PRO A 153 19.18 4.85 -17.69
C PRO A 153 18.00 4.67 -16.72
N LEU A 154 17.11 3.69 -16.93
CA LEU A 154 16.03 3.38 -16.00
C LEU A 154 16.59 2.87 -14.67
N ARG A 155 17.54 1.94 -14.71
CA ARG A 155 18.17 1.37 -13.51
C ARG A 155 18.89 2.46 -12.68
N ARG A 156 19.50 3.44 -13.35
CA ARG A 156 20.11 4.60 -12.70
C ARG A 156 19.05 5.46 -11.99
N GLN A 157 17.92 5.75 -12.64
CA GLN A 157 16.82 6.49 -12.02
C GLN A 157 16.22 5.72 -10.83
N ILE A 158 16.05 4.41 -10.95
CA ILE A 158 15.60 3.56 -9.83
C ILE A 158 16.61 3.62 -8.67
N ALA A 159 17.90 3.48 -8.92
CA ALA A 159 18.93 3.55 -7.89
C ALA A 159 18.94 4.91 -7.15
N ILE A 160 18.67 6.01 -7.86
CA ILE A 160 18.50 7.34 -7.24
C ILE A 160 17.28 7.32 -6.29
N ARG A 161 16.15 6.75 -6.71
CA ARG A 161 14.94 6.68 -5.90
C ARG A 161 15.05 5.76 -4.69
N MET A 162 15.83 4.69 -4.80
CA MET A 162 16.08 3.79 -3.68
C MET A 162 16.74 4.49 -2.47
N ARG A 163 17.42 5.64 -2.69
CA ARG A 163 17.94 6.47 -1.60
C ARG A 163 16.85 7.04 -0.71
N ASP A 164 15.69 7.39 -1.30
CA ASP A 164 14.53 7.88 -0.54
C ASP A 164 13.95 6.77 0.35
N ALA A 165 14.08 5.51 -0.07
CA ALA A 165 13.77 4.34 0.73
C ALA A 165 14.88 3.96 1.74
N GLY A 166 15.98 4.72 1.79
CA GLY A 166 17.15 4.46 2.65
C GLY A 166 18.11 3.40 2.11
N VAL A 167 17.91 2.91 0.89
CA VAL A 167 18.72 1.84 0.28
C VAL A 167 19.76 2.44 -0.67
N LEU A 168 21.04 2.20 -0.38
CA LEU A 168 22.13 2.55 -1.28
C LEU A 168 22.44 1.35 -2.18
N VAL A 169 22.20 1.50 -3.47
CA VAL A 169 22.34 0.44 -4.45
C VAL A 169 23.03 0.97 -5.70
N ASN A 170 23.89 0.15 -6.30
CA ASN A 170 24.49 0.44 -7.59
C ASN A 170 23.44 0.16 -8.70
N PRO A 171 23.35 0.97 -9.77
CA PRO A 171 22.50 0.66 -10.93
C PRO A 171 22.71 -0.73 -11.52
N GLN A 172 23.87 -1.32 -11.36
CA GLN A 172 24.17 -2.70 -11.79
C GLN A 172 23.40 -3.78 -11.00
N GLU A 173 23.04 -3.48 -9.75
CA GLU A 173 22.30 -4.40 -8.87
C GLU A 173 20.78 -4.34 -9.08
N VAL A 174 20.30 -3.36 -9.86
CA VAL A 174 18.89 -3.20 -10.18
C VAL A 174 18.53 -4.11 -11.36
N ILE A 175 17.58 -5.02 -11.15
CA ILE A 175 17.01 -5.87 -12.22
C ILE A 175 15.60 -5.36 -12.53
N VAL A 176 15.35 -4.98 -13.80
CA VAL A 176 14.04 -4.52 -14.25
C VAL A 176 13.14 -5.73 -14.56
N THR A 177 11.88 -5.68 -14.07
CA THR A 177 10.91 -6.77 -14.17
C THR A 177 9.59 -6.30 -14.81
N HIS A 178 8.68 -7.25 -15.14
CA HIS A 178 7.32 -6.95 -15.64
C HIS A 178 6.35 -6.53 -14.52
N GLY A 179 6.83 -5.82 -13.52
CA GLY A 179 6.09 -5.40 -12.33
C GLY A 179 6.45 -6.24 -11.11
N CYS A 180 5.91 -5.86 -9.93
CA CYS A 180 6.27 -6.46 -8.65
C CYS A 180 5.95 -7.95 -8.55
N VAL A 181 4.82 -8.40 -9.11
CA VAL A 181 4.44 -9.84 -9.08
C VAL A 181 5.46 -10.72 -9.82
N ASP A 182 6.03 -10.23 -10.93
CA ASP A 182 7.11 -10.92 -11.64
C ASP A 182 8.37 -11.01 -10.76
N ALA A 183 8.72 -9.92 -10.07
CA ALA A 183 9.82 -9.90 -9.11
C ALA A 183 9.60 -10.88 -7.94
N LEU A 184 8.39 -10.90 -7.35
CA LEU A 184 8.02 -11.84 -6.28
C LEU A 184 8.11 -13.30 -6.75
N GLN A 185 7.60 -13.59 -7.95
CA GLN A 185 7.67 -14.92 -8.54
C GLN A 185 9.11 -15.39 -8.73
N MET A 186 9.97 -14.55 -9.30
CA MET A 186 11.39 -14.88 -9.49
C MET A 186 12.10 -15.09 -8.15
N SER A 187 11.81 -14.24 -7.16
CA SER A 187 12.36 -14.39 -5.80
C SER A 187 12.00 -15.73 -5.18
N LEU A 188 10.73 -16.11 -5.20
CA LEU A 188 10.28 -17.38 -4.63
C LEU A 188 10.85 -18.58 -5.40
N ARG A 189 10.93 -18.53 -6.73
CA ARG A 189 11.51 -19.61 -7.54
C ARG A 189 12.99 -19.87 -7.25
N VAL A 190 13.74 -18.84 -6.90
CA VAL A 190 15.16 -18.98 -6.56
C VAL A 190 15.32 -19.47 -5.11
N LEU A 191 14.47 -19.01 -4.20
CA LEU A 191 14.58 -19.32 -2.77
C LEU A 191 13.96 -20.67 -2.38
N THR A 192 13.03 -21.20 -3.17
CA THR A 192 12.18 -22.33 -2.75
C THR A 192 12.02 -23.39 -3.85
N LYS A 193 11.53 -24.56 -3.45
CA LYS A 193 11.11 -25.66 -4.31
C LYS A 193 9.66 -26.06 -3.94
N PRO A 194 8.90 -26.72 -4.86
CA PRO A 194 7.59 -27.28 -4.52
C PRO A 194 7.64 -28.11 -3.25
N GLY A 195 6.67 -27.88 -2.35
CA GLY A 195 6.59 -28.51 -1.02
C GLY A 195 7.26 -27.73 0.11
N ASP A 196 8.12 -26.76 -0.19
CA ASP A 196 8.75 -25.89 0.81
C ASP A 196 7.71 -25.00 1.50
N LEU A 197 8.05 -24.60 2.74
CA LEU A 197 7.23 -23.72 3.57
C LEU A 197 7.76 -22.29 3.53
N ILE A 198 6.86 -21.35 3.23
CA ILE A 198 7.09 -19.93 3.40
C ILE A 198 6.20 -19.34 4.49
N ALA A 199 6.66 -18.28 5.13
CA ALA A 199 5.85 -17.46 6.02
C ALA A 199 5.32 -16.23 5.27
N ALA A 200 4.10 -15.79 5.59
CA ALA A 200 3.49 -14.57 5.10
C ALA A 200 2.78 -13.83 6.24
N GLU A 201 2.57 -12.53 6.09
CA GLU A 201 1.70 -11.75 6.98
C GLU A 201 0.26 -12.28 6.94
N SER A 202 -0.49 -12.12 8.02
CA SER A 202 -1.93 -12.41 8.06
C SER A 202 -2.70 -11.24 8.67
N PRO A 203 -3.61 -10.59 7.91
CA PRO A 203 -3.93 -10.87 6.50
C PRO A 203 -2.82 -10.41 5.55
N THR A 204 -2.73 -11.03 4.36
CA THR A 204 -1.74 -10.69 3.33
C THR A 204 -2.36 -10.44 1.96
N TYR A 205 -1.56 -9.95 1.03
CA TYR A 205 -1.98 -9.78 -0.36
C TYR A 205 -2.37 -11.12 -0.99
N TYR A 206 -3.62 -11.24 -1.44
CA TYR A 206 -4.16 -12.47 -2.02
C TYR A 206 -3.35 -13.00 -3.22
N GLY A 207 -2.71 -12.10 -3.98
CA GLY A 207 -1.87 -12.51 -5.10
C GLY A 207 -0.61 -13.28 -4.67
N LEU A 208 -0.08 -13.01 -3.46
CA LEU A 208 0.99 -13.81 -2.87
C LEU A 208 0.52 -15.24 -2.55
N LEU A 209 -0.67 -15.37 -1.98
CA LEU A 209 -1.24 -16.68 -1.66
C LEU A 209 -1.44 -17.51 -2.94
N GLN A 210 -2.00 -16.89 -4.01
CA GLN A 210 -2.17 -17.56 -5.29
C GLN A 210 -0.82 -17.90 -5.95
N LEU A 211 0.18 -17.04 -5.81
CA LEU A 211 1.51 -17.31 -6.32
C LEU A 211 2.17 -18.50 -5.61
N ALA A 212 2.01 -18.59 -4.29
CA ALA A 212 2.49 -19.71 -3.50
C ALA A 212 1.84 -21.04 -3.94
N ASP A 213 0.51 -21.03 -4.18
CA ASP A 213 -0.22 -22.18 -4.71
C ASP A 213 0.31 -22.63 -6.08
N LEU A 214 0.46 -21.68 -7.03
CA LEU A 214 1.01 -21.95 -8.36
C LEU A 214 2.44 -22.51 -8.33
N LEU A 215 3.21 -22.19 -7.29
CA LEU A 215 4.57 -22.70 -7.08
C LEU A 215 4.60 -23.99 -6.25
N GLY A 216 3.46 -24.49 -5.81
CA GLY A 216 3.33 -25.68 -4.96
C GLY A 216 3.91 -25.49 -3.56
N LEU A 217 3.92 -24.26 -3.04
CA LEU A 217 4.46 -23.93 -1.72
C LEU A 217 3.38 -24.06 -0.64
N LYS A 218 3.82 -24.40 0.56
CA LYS A 218 3.00 -24.31 1.76
C LYS A 218 3.17 -22.94 2.38
N VAL A 219 2.09 -22.38 2.93
CA VAL A 219 2.11 -21.06 3.57
C VAL A 219 1.74 -21.20 5.04
N ILE A 220 2.56 -20.61 5.91
CA ILE A 220 2.20 -20.35 7.29
C ILE A 220 1.92 -18.87 7.45
N GLU A 221 0.75 -18.53 7.94
CA GLU A 221 0.34 -17.14 8.13
C GLU A 221 0.70 -16.69 9.53
N ILE A 222 1.40 -15.56 9.62
CA ILE A 222 1.85 -14.95 10.88
C ILE A 222 1.00 -13.72 11.15
N PRO A 223 0.30 -13.64 12.29
CA PRO A 223 -0.54 -12.50 12.62
C PRO A 223 0.18 -11.15 12.49
N SER A 224 -0.48 -10.16 11.91
CA SER A 224 0.07 -8.82 11.70
C SER A 224 -0.86 -7.75 12.23
N ASP A 225 -0.29 -6.74 12.88
CA ASP A 225 -0.98 -5.57 13.41
C ASP A 225 -0.69 -4.34 12.52
N PRO A 226 -1.69 -3.49 12.22
CA PRO A 226 -1.49 -2.33 11.35
C PRO A 226 -0.49 -1.30 11.89
N SER A 227 -0.19 -1.29 13.19
CA SER A 227 0.72 -0.33 13.83
C SER A 227 2.12 -0.88 14.09
N THR A 228 2.23 -2.20 14.32
CA THR A 228 3.49 -2.85 14.70
C THR A 228 4.01 -3.83 13.64
N GLY A 229 3.16 -4.19 12.66
CA GLY A 229 3.47 -5.17 11.62
C GLY A 229 3.37 -6.61 12.12
N ILE A 230 4.13 -7.49 11.51
CA ILE A 230 4.15 -8.93 11.80
C ILE A 230 4.55 -9.22 13.25
N SER A 231 3.87 -10.19 13.91
CA SER A 231 4.24 -10.65 15.25
C SER A 231 5.56 -11.43 15.21
N LEU A 232 6.58 -10.88 15.85
CA LEU A 232 7.89 -11.51 15.96
C LEU A 232 7.84 -12.77 16.85
N GLU A 233 7.01 -12.73 17.87
CA GLU A 233 6.80 -13.83 18.80
C GLU A 233 6.14 -15.02 18.08
N ALA A 234 5.12 -14.77 17.28
CA ALA A 234 4.46 -15.79 16.47
C ALA A 234 5.39 -16.35 15.39
N LEU A 235 6.18 -15.50 14.73
CA LEU A 235 7.19 -15.93 13.76
C LEU A 235 8.25 -16.81 14.41
N GLN A 236 8.74 -16.45 15.60
CA GLN A 236 9.70 -17.25 16.35
C GLN A 236 9.15 -18.61 16.73
N LEU A 237 7.90 -18.66 17.23
CA LEU A 237 7.22 -19.94 17.55
C LEU A 237 7.09 -20.82 16.29
N ALA A 238 6.71 -20.23 15.16
CA ALA A 238 6.62 -20.92 13.88
C ALA A 238 7.99 -21.46 13.43
N ALA A 239 9.04 -20.64 13.51
CA ALA A 239 10.39 -21.03 13.11
C ALA A 239 11.01 -22.13 14.01
N ASN A 240 10.59 -22.20 15.27
CA ASN A 240 10.98 -23.30 16.17
C ASN A 240 10.34 -24.65 15.78
N GLN A 241 9.15 -24.62 15.15
CA GLN A 241 8.39 -25.83 14.82
C GLN A 241 8.60 -26.30 13.37
N TRP A 242 8.85 -25.37 12.44
CA TRP A 242 8.91 -25.64 11.01
C TRP A 242 10.12 -24.97 10.34
N SER A 243 10.71 -25.66 9.37
CA SER A 243 11.77 -25.08 8.53
C SER A 243 11.17 -24.11 7.50
N ILE A 244 11.13 -22.83 7.84
CA ILE A 244 10.64 -21.75 6.98
C ILE A 244 11.77 -21.32 6.04
N LYS A 245 11.58 -21.42 4.72
CA LYS A 245 12.58 -21.06 3.71
C LYS A 245 12.61 -19.56 3.44
N ALA A 246 11.45 -18.93 3.36
CA ALA A 246 11.34 -17.50 3.11
C ALA A 246 10.18 -16.90 3.88
N LEU A 247 10.33 -15.62 4.24
CA LEU A 247 9.26 -14.76 4.72
C LEU A 247 8.95 -13.73 3.65
N VAL A 248 7.68 -13.62 3.23
CA VAL A 248 7.23 -12.56 2.32
C VAL A 248 6.39 -11.57 3.09
N LEU A 249 6.75 -10.29 3.03
CA LEU A 249 6.05 -9.24 3.77
C LEU A 249 6.11 -7.89 3.06
N THR A 250 5.23 -6.98 3.49
CA THR A 250 5.22 -5.58 3.05
C THR A 250 5.54 -4.69 4.26
N ALA A 251 6.80 -4.23 4.37
CA ALA A 251 7.25 -3.45 5.53
C ALA A 251 6.62 -2.05 5.59
N ARG A 252 6.22 -1.49 4.45
CA ARG A 252 5.62 -0.15 4.33
C ARG A 252 4.29 -0.19 3.60
N LEU A 253 3.21 0.26 4.26
CA LEU A 253 1.85 0.32 3.70
C LEU A 253 1.35 -1.06 3.24
N SER A 254 1.34 -2.03 4.15
CA SER A 254 0.96 -3.41 3.87
C SER A 254 -0.45 -3.51 3.25
N ASN A 255 -0.65 -4.49 2.40
CA ASN A 255 -1.94 -4.80 1.80
C ASN A 255 -2.49 -6.11 2.38
N PRO A 256 -3.62 -6.07 3.12
CA PRO A 256 -4.68 -5.05 3.07
C PRO A 256 -4.66 -4.02 4.21
N LEU A 257 -3.81 -4.13 5.22
CA LEU A 257 -3.91 -3.34 6.46
C LEU A 257 -3.54 -1.85 6.28
N GLY A 258 -2.70 -1.50 5.29
CA GLY A 258 -2.14 -0.14 5.14
C GLY A 258 -1.14 0.22 6.24
N GLY A 259 -0.70 -0.75 7.02
CA GLY A 259 0.25 -0.59 8.11
C GLY A 259 1.70 -0.41 7.67
N THR A 260 2.52 0.05 8.60
CA THR A 260 3.96 0.24 8.39
C THR A 260 4.73 -0.24 9.61
N ILE A 261 5.70 -1.11 9.41
CA ILE A 261 6.51 -1.68 10.49
C ILE A 261 7.50 -0.62 11.01
N PRO A 262 7.51 -0.29 12.30
CA PRO A 262 8.49 0.63 12.88
C PRO A 262 9.94 0.16 12.66
N GLU A 263 10.87 1.09 12.45
CA GLU A 263 12.28 0.76 12.11
C GLU A 263 12.94 -0.19 13.13
N GLU A 264 12.67 -0.02 14.42
CA GLU A 264 13.24 -0.90 15.44
C GLU A 264 12.71 -2.33 15.35
N ARG A 265 11.42 -2.50 15.00
CA ARG A 265 10.86 -3.84 14.76
C ARG A 265 11.38 -4.44 13.45
N GLN A 266 11.64 -3.63 12.42
CA GLN A 266 12.31 -4.11 11.19
C GLN A 266 13.69 -4.69 11.52
N LYS A 267 14.49 -4.02 12.37
CA LYS A 267 15.80 -4.51 12.80
C LYS A 267 15.69 -5.78 13.65
N GLN A 268 14.69 -5.89 14.52
CA GLN A 268 14.43 -7.11 15.29
C GLN A 268 14.04 -8.27 14.38
N LEU A 269 13.19 -8.02 13.38
CA LEU A 269 12.79 -9.00 12.37
C LEU A 269 14.00 -9.54 11.59
N LEU A 270 14.91 -8.66 11.16
CA LEU A 270 16.13 -9.09 10.45
C LEU A 270 17.05 -9.96 11.32
N ARG A 271 17.16 -9.67 12.62
CA ARG A 271 17.92 -10.52 13.57
C ARG A 271 17.25 -11.89 13.68
N LEU A 272 15.95 -11.93 13.91
CA LEU A 272 15.19 -13.18 13.99
C LEU A 272 15.33 -14.01 12.70
N ALA A 273 15.19 -13.39 11.54
CA ALA A 273 15.37 -14.06 10.25
C ALA A 273 16.81 -14.61 10.09
N SER A 274 17.80 -13.90 10.62
CA SER A 274 19.19 -14.38 10.64
C SER A 274 19.38 -15.59 11.55
N ASP A 275 18.78 -15.58 12.74
CA ASP A 275 18.95 -16.65 13.74
C ASP A 275 18.34 -17.99 13.25
N TYR A 276 17.29 -17.91 12.41
CA TYR A 276 16.59 -19.09 11.86
C TYR A 276 16.90 -19.37 10.38
N ASP A 277 17.88 -18.68 9.80
CA ASP A 277 18.26 -18.78 8.37
C ASP A 277 17.09 -18.57 7.38
N ILE A 278 16.17 -17.69 7.72
CA ILE A 278 15.01 -17.32 6.89
C ILE A 278 15.44 -16.24 5.90
N GLN A 279 15.16 -16.42 4.61
CA GLN A 279 15.31 -15.38 3.59
C GLN A 279 14.07 -14.47 3.59
N ILE A 280 14.22 -13.20 3.25
CA ILE A 280 13.09 -12.27 3.22
C ILE A 280 12.86 -11.78 1.80
N VAL A 281 11.59 -11.75 1.39
CA VAL A 281 11.14 -11.07 0.17
C VAL A 281 10.29 -9.88 0.60
N GLU A 282 10.81 -8.68 0.41
CA GLU A 282 10.11 -7.43 0.73
C GLU A 282 9.32 -6.94 -0.49
N ASP A 283 7.98 -6.91 -0.38
CA ASP A 283 7.10 -6.25 -1.35
C ASP A 283 6.91 -4.78 -0.95
N ASP A 284 7.59 -3.88 -1.63
CA ASP A 284 7.52 -2.43 -1.32
C ASP A 284 6.81 -1.63 -2.42
N ILE A 285 5.73 -2.19 -2.96
CA ILE A 285 4.99 -1.60 -4.09
C ILE A 285 4.29 -0.28 -3.74
N TYR A 286 4.00 -0.04 -2.46
CA TYR A 286 3.33 1.16 -1.97
C TYR A 286 4.26 2.18 -1.28
N GLY A 287 5.52 1.85 -1.03
CA GLY A 287 6.42 2.66 -0.20
C GLY A 287 6.58 4.11 -0.66
N GLU A 288 6.57 4.37 -1.97
CA GLU A 288 6.61 5.75 -2.51
C GLU A 288 5.29 6.53 -2.30
N LEU A 289 4.20 5.89 -1.84
CA LEU A 289 2.92 6.54 -1.55
C LEU A 289 2.75 6.95 -0.09
N MET A 290 3.78 6.84 0.75
CA MET A 290 3.73 7.36 2.12
C MET A 290 3.44 8.86 2.10
N PHE A 291 2.52 9.33 2.95
CA PHE A 291 2.13 10.74 3.03
C PHE A 291 3.24 11.62 3.61
N GLU A 292 4.05 11.07 4.50
CA GLU A 292 5.22 11.74 5.07
C GLU A 292 6.49 11.04 4.59
N GLN A 293 7.27 11.75 3.77
CA GLN A 293 8.50 11.21 3.20
C GLN A 293 9.61 11.11 4.25
N GLY A 294 10.49 10.10 4.09
CA GLY A 294 11.70 9.95 4.87
C GLY A 294 11.51 9.51 6.32
N LYS A 295 10.25 9.29 6.77
CA LYS A 295 10.00 8.84 8.15
C LYS A 295 10.26 7.35 8.37
N THR A 296 10.10 6.52 7.36
CA THR A 296 10.32 5.07 7.48
C THR A 296 11.04 4.54 6.25
N LYS A 297 12.14 3.88 6.50
CA LYS A 297 12.96 3.25 5.46
C LYS A 297 12.39 1.89 5.09
N ALA A 298 12.75 1.39 3.91
CA ALA A 298 12.51 0.02 3.53
C ALA A 298 13.27 -0.95 4.45
N LEU A 299 12.79 -2.17 4.60
CA LEU A 299 13.47 -3.21 5.38
C LEU A 299 14.87 -3.50 4.82
N LYS A 300 15.01 -3.53 3.48
CA LYS A 300 16.30 -3.66 2.78
C LYS A 300 17.33 -2.65 3.24
N ALA A 301 16.95 -1.45 3.69
CA ALA A 301 17.87 -0.44 4.17
C ALA A 301 18.67 -0.86 5.43
N PHE A 302 18.15 -1.80 6.19
CA PHE A 302 18.78 -2.35 7.41
C PHE A 302 19.45 -3.71 7.19
N ASP A 303 19.28 -4.30 5.99
CA ASP A 303 19.84 -5.60 5.64
C ASP A 303 21.37 -5.51 5.39
N ARG A 304 22.15 -6.07 6.30
CA ARG A 304 23.60 -6.11 6.22
C ARG A 304 24.15 -7.49 5.81
N LEU A 305 23.28 -8.48 5.72
CA LEU A 305 23.66 -9.87 5.48
C LEU A 305 23.15 -10.40 4.13
N ASP A 306 22.63 -9.50 3.28
CA ASP A 306 22.06 -9.83 1.97
C ASP A 306 20.96 -10.91 2.03
N ARG A 307 20.10 -10.82 3.07
CA ARG A 307 18.97 -11.73 3.27
C ARG A 307 17.67 -11.23 2.66
N VAL A 308 17.59 -9.95 2.31
CA VAL A 308 16.38 -9.33 1.77
C VAL A 308 16.48 -9.18 0.26
N ILE A 309 15.59 -9.84 -0.46
CA ILE A 309 15.29 -9.52 -1.85
C ILE A 309 14.18 -8.45 -1.83
N TYR A 310 14.50 -7.26 -2.33
CA TYR A 310 13.56 -6.15 -2.43
C TYR A 310 12.85 -6.17 -3.78
N CYS A 311 11.52 -6.02 -3.77
CA CYS A 311 10.66 -6.01 -4.95
C CYS A 311 9.77 -4.76 -4.96
N SER A 312 9.65 -4.09 -6.12
CA SER A 312 8.74 -2.95 -6.27
C SER A 312 8.30 -2.75 -7.72
N SER A 313 7.42 -1.78 -7.97
CA SER A 313 7.01 -1.39 -9.33
C SER A 313 6.37 -0.02 -9.39
N PHE A 314 6.28 0.54 -10.59
CA PHE A 314 5.55 1.76 -10.90
C PHE A 314 4.03 1.56 -11.05
N SER A 315 3.51 0.35 -10.81
CA SER A 315 2.09 0.03 -11.05
C SER A 315 1.12 0.81 -10.17
N LYS A 316 1.53 1.20 -8.94
CA LYS A 316 0.68 1.94 -8.00
C LYS A 316 0.97 3.43 -7.97
N THR A 317 2.13 3.82 -8.46
CA THR A 317 2.64 5.20 -8.39
C THR A 317 2.60 5.93 -9.72
N LEU A 318 2.63 5.21 -10.85
CA LEU A 318 2.69 5.79 -12.18
C LEU A 318 1.56 5.28 -13.10
N SER A 319 1.56 3.99 -13.40
CA SER A 319 0.51 3.35 -14.19
C SER A 319 0.65 1.82 -14.14
N PRO A 320 -0.43 1.08 -13.90
CA PRO A 320 -0.40 -0.37 -13.99
C PRO A 320 -0.14 -0.88 -15.42
N GLY A 321 -0.48 -0.10 -16.44
CA GLY A 321 -0.37 -0.47 -17.85
C GLY A 321 1.07 -0.45 -18.39
N VAL A 322 2.01 0.26 -17.78
CA VAL A 322 3.41 0.31 -18.25
C VAL A 322 4.18 -0.99 -17.98
N ARG A 323 3.72 -1.80 -17.06
CA ARG A 323 4.32 -3.10 -16.69
C ARG A 323 5.82 -3.02 -16.38
N VAL A 324 6.24 -2.01 -15.63
CA VAL A 324 7.63 -1.81 -15.19
C VAL A 324 7.72 -1.95 -13.68
N GLY A 325 8.54 -2.91 -13.24
CA GLY A 325 8.95 -3.10 -11.86
C GLY A 325 10.46 -3.30 -11.77
N TRP A 326 10.95 -3.51 -10.57
CA TRP A 326 12.34 -3.82 -10.32
C TRP A 326 12.53 -4.64 -9.06
N MET A 327 13.70 -5.23 -8.95
CA MET A 327 14.14 -5.90 -7.74
C MET A 327 15.62 -5.65 -7.46
N ILE A 328 15.99 -5.78 -6.20
CA ILE A 328 17.37 -5.82 -5.72
C ILE A 328 17.56 -7.18 -5.08
N ALA A 329 18.26 -8.06 -5.79
CA ALA A 329 18.32 -9.48 -5.44
C ALA A 329 19.48 -9.83 -4.50
N GLY A 330 20.42 -8.89 -4.25
CA GLY A 330 21.61 -9.13 -3.44
C GLY A 330 22.42 -10.31 -3.98
N ARG A 331 22.76 -11.24 -3.10
CA ARG A 331 23.54 -12.43 -3.45
C ARG A 331 22.90 -13.38 -4.47
N TYR A 332 21.59 -13.22 -4.74
CA TYR A 332 20.84 -14.03 -5.73
C TYR A 332 20.77 -13.40 -7.11
N GLN A 333 21.55 -12.35 -7.36
CA GLN A 333 21.48 -11.58 -8.60
C GLN A 333 21.70 -12.43 -9.84
N ASP A 334 22.72 -13.26 -9.86
CA ASP A 334 23.09 -14.08 -11.03
C ASP A 334 22.03 -15.15 -11.31
N GLU A 335 21.50 -15.80 -10.28
CA GLU A 335 20.41 -16.78 -10.42
C GLU A 335 19.13 -16.13 -10.95
N ILE A 336 18.78 -14.95 -10.44
CA ILE A 336 17.60 -14.19 -10.89
C ILE A 336 17.78 -13.75 -12.36
N GLN A 337 18.94 -13.21 -12.74
CA GLN A 337 19.19 -12.82 -14.13
C GLN A 337 19.14 -14.01 -15.07
N ARG A 338 19.73 -15.15 -14.66
CA ARG A 338 19.63 -16.40 -15.40
C ARG A 338 18.18 -16.86 -15.54
N LEU A 339 17.40 -16.86 -14.44
CA LEU A 339 15.99 -17.23 -14.46
C LEU A 339 15.20 -16.32 -15.40
N GLN A 340 15.37 -14.99 -15.31
CA GLN A 340 14.73 -14.02 -16.18
C GLN A 340 15.05 -14.25 -17.66
N THR A 341 16.32 -14.47 -17.97
CA THR A 341 16.78 -14.70 -19.36
C THR A 341 16.09 -15.90 -20.01
N PHE A 342 15.84 -16.97 -19.25
CA PHE A 342 15.25 -18.20 -19.80
C PHE A 342 13.73 -18.35 -19.54
N THR A 343 13.09 -17.35 -18.94
CA THR A 343 11.63 -17.33 -18.76
C THR A 343 10.96 -16.21 -19.56
N THR A 344 11.28 -14.95 -19.23
CA THR A 344 10.64 -13.77 -19.82
C THR A 344 11.55 -12.99 -20.77
N HIS A 345 12.81 -13.36 -20.91
CA HIS A 345 13.91 -12.68 -21.62
C HIS A 345 14.18 -11.26 -21.14
N SER A 346 13.21 -10.38 -21.24
CA SER A 346 13.34 -8.96 -20.81
C SER A 346 11.98 -8.32 -20.60
N ALA A 347 11.91 -7.31 -19.77
CA ALA A 347 10.76 -6.42 -19.71
C ALA A 347 10.67 -5.56 -20.98
N CYS A 348 9.47 -5.05 -21.29
CA CYS A 348 9.19 -4.29 -22.51
C CYS A 348 10.13 -3.07 -22.67
N SER A 349 10.88 -3.05 -23.77
CA SER A 349 11.92 -2.03 -24.02
C SER A 349 11.34 -0.62 -24.14
N VAL A 350 10.23 -0.47 -24.87
CA VAL A 350 9.57 0.82 -25.11
C VAL A 350 9.14 1.45 -23.79
N THR A 351 8.52 0.68 -22.91
CA THR A 351 8.04 1.19 -21.61
C THR A 351 9.19 1.50 -20.66
N GLN A 352 10.26 0.71 -20.65
CA GLN A 352 11.45 1.01 -19.88
C GLN A 352 12.06 2.37 -20.27
N MET A 353 12.20 2.63 -21.58
CA MET A 353 12.73 3.89 -22.08
C MET A 353 11.82 5.07 -21.76
N ALA A 354 10.50 4.92 -21.95
CA ALA A 354 9.54 5.98 -21.68
C ALA A 354 9.48 6.34 -20.18
N VAL A 355 9.50 5.34 -19.31
CA VAL A 355 9.53 5.56 -17.86
C VAL A 355 10.85 6.23 -17.45
N ALA A 356 11.99 5.78 -17.96
CA ALA A 356 13.29 6.41 -17.69
C ALA A 356 13.27 7.90 -18.02
N ALA A 357 12.81 8.27 -19.22
CA ALA A 357 12.71 9.65 -19.66
C ALA A 357 11.73 10.50 -18.80
N TYR A 358 10.65 9.89 -18.32
CA TYR A 358 9.70 10.56 -17.44
C TYR A 358 10.27 10.79 -16.02
N LEU A 359 11.04 9.86 -15.50
CA LEU A 359 11.74 9.99 -14.23
C LEU A 359 12.81 11.10 -14.31
N GLU A 360 13.62 11.08 -15.38
CA GLU A 360 14.76 12.00 -15.57
C GLU A 360 14.33 13.47 -15.67
N ASN A 361 13.18 13.77 -16.25
CA ASN A 361 12.70 15.15 -16.40
C ASN A 361 11.98 15.72 -15.17
N GLY A 362 11.95 14.99 -14.03
CA GLY A 362 11.31 15.42 -12.78
C GLY A 362 9.78 15.43 -12.82
N GLY A 363 9.16 14.93 -13.89
CA GLY A 363 7.70 14.82 -14.03
C GLY A 363 7.10 13.89 -12.99
N TYR A 364 7.80 12.82 -12.71
CA TYR A 364 7.38 11.80 -11.75
C TYR A 364 7.31 12.32 -10.31
N ASP A 365 8.28 13.10 -9.85
CA ASP A 365 8.26 13.64 -8.47
C ASP A 365 7.12 14.64 -8.26
N ARG A 366 6.80 15.43 -9.29
CA ARG A 366 5.64 16.32 -9.29
C ARG A 366 4.34 15.53 -9.24
N HIS A 367 4.28 14.45 -10.00
CA HIS A 367 3.14 13.53 -10.01
C HIS A 367 2.97 12.84 -8.64
N LEU A 368 4.04 12.33 -8.02
CA LEU A 368 3.98 11.71 -6.69
C LEU A 368 3.43 12.66 -5.62
N ARG A 369 3.89 13.92 -5.63
CA ARG A 369 3.35 14.94 -4.69
C ARG A 369 1.85 15.12 -4.87
N PHE A 370 1.39 15.21 -6.12
CA PHE A 370 -0.02 15.34 -6.47
C PHE A 370 -0.83 14.13 -5.97
N ILE A 371 -0.46 12.90 -6.35
CA ILE A 371 -1.26 11.71 -5.98
C ILE A 371 -1.26 11.43 -4.47
N ARG A 372 -0.17 11.71 -3.77
CA ARG A 372 -0.13 11.59 -2.30
C ARG A 372 -1.12 12.53 -1.62
N GLN A 373 -1.23 13.77 -2.12
CA GLN A 373 -2.20 14.75 -1.60
C GLN A 373 -3.63 14.30 -1.90
N GLU A 374 -3.92 13.84 -3.11
CA GLU A 374 -5.25 13.36 -3.48
C GLU A 374 -5.64 12.09 -2.70
N TYR A 375 -4.73 11.12 -2.56
CA TYR A 375 -5.01 9.91 -1.78
C TYR A 375 -5.24 10.21 -0.29
N ARG A 376 -4.51 11.18 0.28
CA ARG A 376 -4.75 11.63 1.66
C ARG A 376 -6.16 12.22 1.82
N LYS A 377 -6.59 13.08 0.89
CA LYS A 377 -7.94 13.67 0.89
C LYS A 377 -9.02 12.60 0.75
N ASN A 378 -8.86 11.71 -0.23
CA ASN A 378 -9.80 10.63 -0.46
C ASN A 378 -9.92 9.71 0.77
N LEU A 379 -8.79 9.24 1.28
CA LEU A 379 -8.77 8.33 2.42
C LEU A 379 -9.52 8.92 3.61
N SER A 380 -9.30 10.20 3.90
CA SER A 380 -10.02 10.91 4.97
C SER A 380 -11.53 10.99 4.71
N ALA A 381 -11.95 11.23 3.46
CA ALA A 381 -13.37 11.29 3.10
C ALA A 381 -14.04 9.91 3.21
N TYR A 382 -13.38 8.87 2.69
CA TYR A 382 -13.86 7.49 2.80
C TYR A 382 -13.96 7.03 4.26
N GLN A 383 -12.96 7.32 5.08
CA GLN A 383 -12.98 6.98 6.52
C GLN A 383 -14.15 7.65 7.24
N LEU A 384 -14.39 8.94 6.96
CA LEU A 384 -15.51 9.67 7.55
C LEU A 384 -16.85 9.07 7.12
N ALA A 385 -17.03 8.73 5.85
CA ALA A 385 -18.26 8.13 5.35
C ALA A 385 -18.49 6.72 5.94
N VAL A 386 -17.44 5.90 6.07
CA VAL A 386 -17.54 4.60 6.76
C VAL A 386 -17.97 4.81 8.21
N GLN A 387 -17.39 5.75 8.93
CA GLN A 387 -17.77 6.06 10.32
C GLN A 387 -19.25 6.47 10.45
N GLN A 388 -19.76 7.22 9.47
CA GLN A 388 -21.12 7.76 9.52
C GLN A 388 -22.21 6.78 9.12
N HIS A 389 -21.89 5.86 8.21
CA HIS A 389 -22.90 5.05 7.52
C HIS A 389 -22.82 3.55 7.78
N PHE A 390 -21.72 3.07 8.36
CA PHE A 390 -21.55 1.65 8.65
C PHE A 390 -22.14 1.27 10.01
N PRO A 391 -22.35 -0.05 10.28
CA PRO A 391 -22.91 -0.51 11.54
C PRO A 391 -22.10 -0.03 12.76
N GLU A 392 -22.75 0.17 13.88
CA GLU A 392 -22.07 0.40 15.17
C GLU A 392 -21.16 -0.79 15.51
N GLY A 393 -19.97 -0.49 16.03
CA GLY A 393 -18.90 -1.50 16.27
C GLY A 393 -17.99 -1.74 15.07
N THR A 394 -18.22 -1.09 13.91
CA THR A 394 -17.27 -1.13 12.79
C THR A 394 -15.93 -0.50 13.19
N GLN A 395 -14.85 -1.18 12.87
CA GLN A 395 -13.48 -0.70 13.06
C GLN A 395 -12.79 -0.52 11.71
N MET A 396 -11.78 0.35 11.63
CA MET A 396 -10.99 0.52 10.43
C MET A 396 -9.55 0.91 10.73
N THR A 397 -8.64 0.57 9.82
CA THR A 397 -7.24 0.96 9.91
C THR A 397 -7.04 2.46 9.65
N ARG A 398 -5.87 2.97 10.03
CA ARG A 398 -5.44 4.37 9.79
C ARG A 398 -4.15 4.38 8.99
N PRO A 399 -4.20 4.13 7.68
CA PRO A 399 -3.02 4.10 6.83
C PRO A 399 -2.29 5.45 6.82
N THR A 400 -0.96 5.38 6.86
CA THR A 400 -0.07 6.56 6.80
C THR A 400 0.33 6.89 5.36
N GLY A 401 -0.31 6.26 4.39
CA GLY A 401 -0.07 6.42 2.96
C GLY A 401 -0.93 5.48 2.12
N GLY A 402 -0.68 5.46 0.82
CA GLY A 402 -1.42 4.63 -0.11
C GLY A 402 -2.88 5.04 -0.29
N PHE A 403 -3.68 4.09 -0.72
CA PHE A 403 -5.09 4.32 -1.06
C PHE A 403 -5.98 3.11 -0.75
N ILE A 404 -5.59 2.29 0.22
CA ILE A 404 -6.39 1.14 0.67
C ILE A 404 -6.84 1.35 2.10
N LEU A 405 -8.05 0.90 2.41
CA LEU A 405 -8.64 0.97 3.73
C LEU A 405 -9.16 -0.41 4.11
N TRP A 406 -8.69 -0.94 5.23
CA TRP A 406 -9.21 -2.16 5.83
C TRP A 406 -10.29 -1.84 6.83
N VAL A 407 -11.46 -2.45 6.68
CA VAL A 407 -12.63 -2.24 7.53
C VAL A 407 -13.05 -3.59 8.10
N SER A 408 -13.18 -3.65 9.43
CA SER A 408 -13.70 -4.77 10.19
C SER A 408 -15.13 -4.45 10.63
N LEU A 409 -16.08 -5.20 10.14
CA LEU A 409 -17.49 -5.11 10.48
C LEU A 409 -17.79 -5.92 11.76
N PRO A 410 -18.92 -5.72 12.44
CA PRO A 410 -19.32 -6.60 13.53
C PRO A 410 -19.29 -8.08 13.10
N GLY A 411 -18.74 -8.97 13.94
CA GLY A 411 -18.36 -10.34 13.58
C GLY A 411 -19.48 -11.25 13.03
N ARG A 412 -20.75 -10.83 13.13
CA ARG A 412 -21.88 -11.52 12.51
C ARG A 412 -22.10 -11.20 11.03
N VAL A 413 -21.42 -10.20 10.47
CA VAL A 413 -21.55 -9.82 9.06
C VAL A 413 -20.66 -10.71 8.21
N ASN A 414 -21.27 -11.55 7.35
CA ASN A 414 -20.54 -12.30 6.35
C ASN A 414 -20.25 -11.38 5.14
N THR A 415 -18.98 -11.07 4.90
CA THR A 415 -18.58 -10.13 3.84
C THR A 415 -18.61 -10.76 2.43
N GLN A 416 -18.69 -12.06 2.30
CA GLN A 416 -18.95 -12.72 1.03
C GLN A 416 -20.42 -12.47 0.60
N GLU A 417 -21.37 -12.60 1.53
CA GLU A 417 -22.77 -12.25 1.30
C GLU A 417 -22.93 -10.75 1.01
N LEU A 418 -22.21 -9.90 1.78
CA LEU A 418 -22.18 -8.45 1.53
C LEU A 418 -21.68 -8.15 0.11
N HIS A 419 -20.65 -8.86 -0.37
CA HIS A 419 -20.12 -8.70 -1.72
C HIS A 419 -21.16 -9.03 -2.80
N VAL A 420 -21.91 -10.13 -2.64
CA VAL A 420 -22.96 -10.52 -3.58
C VAL A 420 -24.04 -9.44 -3.65
N ARG A 421 -24.58 -9.00 -2.50
CA ARG A 421 -25.62 -7.95 -2.45
C ARG A 421 -25.13 -6.60 -2.95
N ALA A 422 -23.88 -6.25 -2.67
CA ALA A 422 -23.26 -5.02 -3.17
C ALA A 422 -23.11 -5.05 -4.69
N LEU A 423 -22.74 -6.20 -5.26
CA LEU A 423 -22.61 -6.37 -6.71
C LEU A 423 -23.94 -6.21 -7.45
N GLU A 424 -25.05 -6.66 -6.88
CA GLU A 424 -26.39 -6.41 -7.40
C GLU A 424 -26.74 -4.91 -7.48
N GLN A 425 -26.08 -4.09 -6.62
CA GLN A 425 -26.20 -2.63 -6.64
C GLN A 425 -25.08 -1.96 -7.46
N GLY A 426 -24.32 -2.73 -8.25
CA GLY A 426 -23.22 -2.22 -9.06
C GLY A 426 -21.98 -1.82 -8.24
N ILE A 427 -21.76 -2.42 -7.07
CA ILE A 427 -20.61 -2.12 -6.20
C ILE A 427 -19.80 -3.40 -5.98
N SER A 428 -18.52 -3.41 -6.38
CA SER A 428 -17.59 -4.50 -6.10
C SER A 428 -16.73 -4.16 -4.90
N ILE A 429 -16.57 -5.12 -3.96
CA ILE A 429 -15.67 -5.00 -2.78
C ILE A 429 -14.69 -6.17 -2.76
N ALA A 430 -13.64 -6.08 -1.93
CA ALA A 430 -12.75 -7.20 -1.65
C ALA A 430 -13.09 -7.80 -0.28
N PRO A 431 -13.79 -8.95 -0.21
CA PRO A 431 -14.09 -9.64 1.04
C PRO A 431 -12.83 -10.08 1.76
N GLY A 432 -12.82 -10.00 3.08
CA GLY A 432 -11.63 -10.28 3.89
C GLY A 432 -11.11 -11.70 3.78
N LEU A 433 -11.99 -12.64 3.49
CA LEU A 433 -11.63 -14.05 3.31
C LEU A 433 -10.59 -14.31 2.20
N ILE A 434 -10.44 -13.41 1.21
CA ILE A 434 -9.45 -13.60 0.14
C ILE A 434 -8.01 -13.26 0.58
N PHE A 435 -7.84 -12.59 1.71
CA PHE A 435 -6.54 -12.14 2.24
C PHE A 435 -5.91 -13.11 3.25
N SER A 436 -6.51 -14.28 3.43
CA SER A 436 -6.01 -15.34 4.31
C SER A 436 -6.53 -16.70 3.82
N ASN A 437 -5.80 -17.76 4.14
CA ASN A 437 -6.27 -19.14 3.95
C ASN A 437 -7.26 -19.58 5.05
N THR A 438 -7.37 -18.78 6.12
CA THR A 438 -8.26 -19.03 7.25
C THR A 438 -9.56 -18.24 7.12
N GLU A 439 -10.53 -18.47 8.00
CA GLU A 439 -11.81 -17.74 8.00
C GLU A 439 -11.84 -16.55 8.96
N GLN A 440 -10.69 -16.22 9.56
CA GLN A 440 -10.60 -15.16 10.58
C GLN A 440 -11.12 -13.80 10.12
N PHE A 441 -11.03 -13.51 8.81
CA PHE A 441 -11.38 -12.20 8.26
C PHE A 441 -12.71 -12.19 7.50
N ASN A 442 -13.59 -13.17 7.71
CA ASN A 442 -14.91 -13.25 7.05
C ASN A 442 -15.80 -12.02 7.31
N HIS A 443 -15.52 -11.26 8.36
CA HIS A 443 -16.21 -10.04 8.72
C HIS A 443 -15.49 -8.75 8.28
N CYS A 444 -14.40 -8.88 7.51
CA CYS A 444 -13.59 -7.76 7.06
C CYS A 444 -13.78 -7.50 5.55
N ILE A 445 -13.52 -6.26 5.15
CA ILE A 445 -13.44 -5.86 3.75
C ILE A 445 -12.25 -4.95 3.53
N ARG A 446 -11.69 -4.96 2.30
CA ARG A 446 -10.78 -3.92 1.86
C ARG A 446 -11.47 -3.03 0.83
N LEU A 447 -11.38 -1.72 1.04
CA LEU A 447 -11.86 -0.69 0.12
C LEU A 447 -10.68 -0.04 -0.61
N ASN A 448 -10.84 0.16 -1.92
CA ASN A 448 -9.96 0.97 -2.74
C ASN A 448 -10.36 2.46 -2.63
N CYS A 449 -9.59 3.24 -1.92
CA CYS A 449 -9.76 4.70 -1.78
C CYS A 449 -8.94 5.49 -2.82
N GLY A 450 -8.33 4.82 -3.81
CA GLY A 450 -7.65 5.43 -4.96
C GLY A 450 -8.60 5.92 -6.05
N ILE A 451 -9.89 5.98 -5.78
CA ILE A 451 -10.95 6.53 -6.63
C ILE A 451 -11.29 7.92 -6.11
N PRO A 452 -11.43 8.96 -6.99
CA PRO A 452 -11.79 10.29 -6.55
C PRO A 452 -13.06 10.33 -5.71
N TRP A 453 -12.99 11.04 -4.58
CA TRP A 453 -14.18 11.25 -3.75
C TRP A 453 -15.13 12.22 -4.48
N ASN A 454 -16.30 11.72 -4.85
CA ASN A 454 -17.38 12.45 -5.53
C ASN A 454 -18.76 11.92 -5.08
N LYS A 455 -19.84 12.45 -5.65
CA LYS A 455 -21.22 12.03 -5.32
C LYS A 455 -21.49 10.55 -5.61
N GLU A 456 -20.84 9.96 -6.57
CA GLU A 456 -20.95 8.54 -6.91
C GLU A 456 -20.26 7.67 -5.87
N ALA A 457 -19.04 8.02 -5.50
CA ALA A 457 -18.28 7.39 -4.43
C ALA A 457 -19.01 7.46 -3.08
N GLU A 458 -19.55 8.63 -2.75
CA GLU A 458 -20.35 8.84 -1.54
C GLU A 458 -21.60 7.93 -1.52
N ARG A 459 -22.37 7.89 -2.62
CA ARG A 459 -23.53 6.98 -2.74
C ARG A 459 -23.13 5.52 -2.61
N ALA A 460 -22.04 5.10 -3.23
CA ALA A 460 -21.56 3.73 -3.15
C ALA A 460 -21.21 3.33 -1.71
N VAL A 461 -20.52 4.21 -0.95
CA VAL A 461 -20.20 3.97 0.47
C VAL A 461 -21.47 3.93 1.34
N ILE A 462 -22.43 4.84 1.12
CA ILE A 462 -23.72 4.85 1.83
C ILE A 462 -24.47 3.55 1.58
N THR A 463 -24.60 3.15 0.32
CA THR A 463 -25.28 1.90 -0.06
C THR A 463 -24.62 0.69 0.60
N LEU A 464 -23.29 0.60 0.57
CA LEU A 464 -22.55 -0.49 1.19
C LEU A 464 -22.76 -0.52 2.71
N GLY A 465 -22.79 0.65 3.36
CA GLY A 465 -23.09 0.78 4.79
C GLY A 465 -24.48 0.30 5.15
N LEU A 466 -25.50 0.66 4.35
CA LEU A 466 -26.88 0.20 4.54
C LEU A 466 -27.02 -1.32 4.39
N LEU A 467 -26.37 -1.91 3.39
CA LEU A 467 -26.34 -3.37 3.20
C LEU A 467 -25.68 -4.08 4.39
N ALA A 468 -24.57 -3.53 4.89
CA ALA A 468 -23.91 -4.05 6.08
C ALA A 468 -24.79 -3.96 7.33
N GLN A 469 -25.55 -2.85 7.50
CA GLN A 469 -26.53 -2.70 8.59
C GLN A 469 -27.67 -3.71 8.49
N GLN A 470 -28.16 -4.00 7.28
CA GLN A 470 -29.19 -5.02 7.05
C GLN A 470 -28.69 -6.40 7.48
N LEU A 471 -27.49 -6.80 7.02
CA LEU A 471 -26.87 -8.06 7.41
C LEU A 471 -26.62 -8.17 8.93
N CYS A 472 -26.32 -7.05 9.61
CA CYS A 472 -26.20 -7.04 11.06
C CYS A 472 -27.52 -7.35 11.79
N ARG A 473 -28.67 -7.04 11.21
CA ARG A 473 -30.01 -7.24 11.82
C ARG A 473 -30.59 -8.61 11.48
N GLU A 474 -30.14 -9.22 10.40
CA GLU A 474 -30.60 -10.55 10.01
C GLU A 474 -30.08 -11.60 11.01
N PRO A 475 -30.89 -12.63 11.34
CA PRO A 475 -30.40 -13.75 12.15
C PRO A 475 -29.27 -14.46 11.41
N ALA A 476 -28.23 -14.86 12.13
CA ALA A 476 -27.13 -15.62 11.54
C ALA A 476 -27.68 -16.87 10.86
N ILE A 477 -27.51 -16.98 9.54
CA ILE A 477 -27.85 -18.19 8.80
C ILE A 477 -26.79 -19.22 9.19
N PRO A 478 -27.15 -20.41 9.74
CA PRO A 478 -26.18 -21.43 10.00
C PRO A 478 -25.49 -21.82 8.69
N LEU A 479 -24.17 -21.81 8.67
CA LEU A 479 -23.39 -22.40 7.58
C LEU A 479 -23.77 -23.89 7.50
N LEU A 480 -24.43 -24.32 6.42
CA LEU A 480 -24.70 -25.72 6.10
C LEU A 480 -23.44 -26.41 5.61
#